data_9b578abad58f39f192ff7b9a10b49102
#
_entry.id   9b578abad58f39f192ff7b9a10b49102
#
_cell.length_a   1.000
_cell.length_b   1.000
_cell.length_c   1.000
_cell.angle_alpha   90.00
_cell.angle_beta   90.00
_cell.angle_gamma   90.00
#
_symmetry.space_group_name_H-M   'P 1'
#
loop_
_entity.id
_entity.type
_entity.pdbx_description
1 polymer ?
#
loop_
_entity_poly.entity_id
_entity_poly.type
_entity_poly.pdbx_seq_one_letter_code
_entity_poly.pdbx_strand_id
1 'polypeptide(L)'
;MVERRSAEDQLKEKIVEIGEVLDELGYVSTLGSYAPGNISAKLPGTHLVLITPSRLAKNALDKQMICTITLEGRVVRGRLKPTSETPTHLAIYKNRPDVNAIVHSHPPYATAFSIVRTSIPVVTIEMAGLLGCDVPVAGFAILGTKRLAANVVRCLKNNSAVLLQNHGLVVVGSTLDEALGATMAIEENARLVCYASMIGKPKIIPRKDTTRIWNKIQTEYGQRQNMQSTLK
;
A
#
# COMPACT_ATOMS: atom_id res chain seq x y z
N MET A 1 -28.55 14.75 18.37
CA MET A 1 -27.24 14.27 18.86
C MET A 1 -26.60 13.51 17.73
N VAL A 2 -25.49 14.01 17.18
CA VAL A 2 -24.71 13.28 16.17
C VAL A 2 -23.96 12.19 16.93
N GLU A 3 -24.35 10.92 16.77
CA GLU A 3 -23.58 9.80 17.30
C GLU A 3 -22.13 9.91 16.81
N ARG A 4 -21.17 9.98 17.72
CA ARG A 4 -19.75 9.90 17.36
C ARG A 4 -19.51 8.53 16.74
N ARG A 5 -19.28 8.49 15.42
CA ARG A 5 -18.90 7.26 14.71
C ARG A 5 -17.66 6.64 15.39
N SER A 6 -17.67 5.33 15.55
CA SER A 6 -16.53 4.64 16.15
C SER A 6 -15.29 4.76 15.26
N ALA A 7 -14.09 4.71 15.84
CA ALA A 7 -12.84 4.69 15.07
C ALA A 7 -12.79 3.50 14.08
N GLU A 8 -13.42 2.39 14.44
CA GLU A 8 -13.56 1.23 13.57
C GLU A 8 -14.42 1.54 12.34
N ASP A 9 -15.58 2.20 12.52
CA ASP A 9 -16.45 2.57 11.40
C ASP A 9 -15.79 3.56 10.46
N GLN A 10 -15.10 4.56 10.99
CA GLN A 10 -14.34 5.53 10.18
C GLN A 10 -13.27 4.87 9.33
N LEU A 11 -12.50 3.94 9.91
CA LEU A 11 -11.49 3.21 9.17
C LEU A 11 -12.08 2.25 8.12
N LYS A 12 -13.22 1.62 8.41
CA LYS A 12 -13.92 0.78 7.42
C LYS A 12 -14.44 1.61 6.25
N GLU A 13 -15.04 2.77 6.52
CA GLU A 13 -15.46 3.72 5.49
C GLU A 13 -14.27 4.18 4.64
N LYS A 14 -13.12 4.47 5.27
CA LYS A 14 -11.91 4.86 4.56
C LYS A 14 -11.32 3.73 3.69
N ILE A 15 -11.37 2.49 4.14
CA ILE A 15 -10.98 1.33 3.33
C ILE A 15 -11.86 1.20 2.09
N VAL A 16 -13.17 1.42 2.21
CA VAL A 16 -14.11 1.41 1.07
C VAL A 16 -13.78 2.52 0.09
N GLU A 17 -13.66 3.77 0.58
CA GLU A 17 -13.28 4.94 -0.23
C GLU A 17 -11.99 4.68 -1.05
N ILE A 18 -10.96 4.16 -0.40
CA ILE A 18 -9.69 3.83 -1.10
C ILE A 18 -9.90 2.71 -2.12
N GLY A 19 -10.74 1.74 -1.82
CA GLY A 19 -11.11 0.70 -2.78
C GLY A 19 -11.73 1.27 -4.06
N GLU A 20 -12.66 2.22 -3.92
CA GLU A 20 -13.30 2.94 -5.04
C GLU A 20 -12.26 3.73 -5.85
N VAL A 21 -11.40 4.51 -5.18
CA VAL A 21 -10.33 5.28 -5.85
C VAL A 21 -9.38 4.37 -6.63
N LEU A 22 -8.96 3.24 -6.05
CA LEU A 22 -8.07 2.29 -6.74
C LEU A 22 -8.75 1.64 -7.95
N ASP A 23 -10.06 1.40 -7.91
CA ASP A 23 -10.83 0.86 -9.03
C ASP A 23 -10.97 1.91 -10.14
N GLU A 24 -11.31 3.16 -9.82
CA GLU A 24 -11.39 4.29 -10.76
C GLU A 24 -10.05 4.53 -11.47
N LEU A 25 -8.92 4.38 -10.76
CA LEU A 25 -7.58 4.47 -11.33
C LEU A 25 -7.17 3.26 -12.17
N GLY A 26 -7.98 2.20 -12.18
CA GLY A 26 -7.66 0.95 -12.88
C GLY A 26 -6.58 0.10 -12.20
N TYR A 27 -6.31 0.33 -10.90
CA TYR A 27 -5.25 -0.38 -10.16
C TYR A 27 -5.71 -1.70 -9.53
N VAL A 28 -7.03 -1.93 -9.50
CA VAL A 28 -7.66 -3.14 -8.95
C VAL A 28 -8.83 -3.63 -9.80
N SER A 29 -8.77 -3.35 -11.10
CA SER A 29 -9.85 -3.66 -12.05
C SER A 29 -10.24 -5.13 -12.00
N THR A 30 -11.54 -5.38 -11.87
CA THR A 30 -12.10 -6.73 -11.81
C THR A 30 -12.04 -7.39 -13.18
N LEU A 31 -11.54 -8.61 -13.26
CA LEU A 31 -11.43 -9.43 -14.45
C LEU A 31 -12.36 -10.66 -14.31
N GLY A 32 -13.58 -10.52 -14.81
CA GLY A 32 -14.61 -11.55 -14.63
C GLY A 32 -14.92 -11.79 -13.14
N SER A 33 -14.67 -13.01 -12.64
CA SER A 33 -14.83 -13.35 -11.21
C SER A 33 -13.59 -13.06 -10.36
N TYR A 34 -12.52 -12.52 -10.95
CA TYR A 34 -11.27 -12.20 -10.26
C TYR A 34 -11.23 -10.71 -9.93
N ALA A 35 -11.20 -10.40 -8.64
CA ALA A 35 -11.11 -9.03 -8.13
C ALA A 35 -9.79 -8.88 -7.36
N PRO A 36 -8.74 -8.34 -8.01
CA PRO A 36 -7.40 -8.20 -7.44
C PRO A 36 -7.32 -7.11 -6.38
N GLY A 37 -6.17 -7.08 -5.70
CA GLY A 37 -5.87 -6.08 -4.70
C GLY A 37 -6.60 -6.28 -3.37
N ASN A 38 -6.05 -5.71 -2.33
CA ASN A 38 -6.61 -5.75 -0.98
C ASN A 38 -6.02 -4.64 -0.11
N ILE A 39 -6.79 -4.22 0.88
CA ILE A 39 -6.48 -3.07 1.73
C ILE A 39 -6.67 -3.52 3.18
N SER A 40 -5.80 -3.06 4.07
CA SER A 40 -5.97 -3.27 5.50
C SER A 40 -5.48 -2.09 6.33
N ALA A 41 -6.00 -1.99 7.56
CA ALA A 41 -5.54 -1.02 8.56
C ALA A 41 -5.57 -1.63 9.95
N LYS A 42 -4.59 -1.27 10.80
CA LYS A 42 -4.64 -1.58 12.24
C LYS A 42 -5.66 -0.68 12.92
N LEU A 43 -6.47 -1.25 13.80
CA LEU A 43 -7.37 -0.47 14.64
C LEU A 43 -6.58 0.10 15.82
N PRO A 44 -6.48 1.44 15.95
CA PRO A 44 -5.67 2.09 16.98
C PRO A 44 -5.99 1.60 18.40
N GLY A 45 -4.94 1.43 19.22
CA GLY A 45 -5.06 0.98 20.61
C GLY A 45 -5.44 -0.49 20.78
N THR A 46 -5.44 -1.28 19.71
CA THR A 46 -5.82 -2.70 19.74
C THR A 46 -4.83 -3.58 18.98
N HIS A 47 -5.00 -4.90 19.09
CA HIS A 47 -4.33 -5.90 18.28
C HIS A 47 -5.17 -6.37 17.08
N LEU A 48 -6.15 -5.56 16.66
CA LEU A 48 -7.06 -5.89 15.58
C LEU A 48 -6.67 -5.21 14.28
N VAL A 49 -6.97 -5.90 13.17
CA VAL A 49 -6.75 -5.44 11.81
C VAL A 49 -8.08 -5.50 11.06
N LEU A 50 -8.41 -4.41 10.41
CA LEU A 50 -9.49 -4.33 9.43
C LEU A 50 -8.92 -4.69 8.07
N ILE A 51 -9.58 -5.60 7.33
CA ILE A 51 -9.06 -6.09 6.06
C ILE A 51 -10.19 -6.40 5.09
N THR A 52 -9.98 -6.11 3.81
CA THR A 52 -10.94 -6.38 2.75
C THR A 52 -11.21 -7.88 2.58
N PRO A 53 -12.45 -8.27 2.22
CA PRO A 53 -12.80 -9.64 1.94
C PRO A 53 -12.16 -10.13 0.63
N SER A 54 -12.14 -11.46 0.47
CA SER A 54 -11.62 -12.12 -0.73
C SER A 54 -12.59 -12.00 -1.91
N ARG A 55 -12.06 -11.77 -3.12
CA ARG A 55 -12.77 -11.85 -4.40
C ARG A 55 -13.94 -10.89 -4.61
N LEU A 56 -14.01 -9.80 -3.87
CA LEU A 56 -14.99 -8.74 -4.13
C LEU A 56 -14.34 -7.59 -4.87
N ALA A 57 -15.06 -7.05 -5.87
CA ALA A 57 -14.68 -5.83 -6.57
C ALA A 57 -14.57 -4.68 -5.56
N LYS A 58 -13.58 -3.81 -5.75
CA LYS A 58 -13.31 -2.77 -4.74
C LYS A 58 -14.37 -1.66 -4.77
N ASN A 59 -14.96 -1.39 -5.92
CA ASN A 59 -16.08 -0.48 -6.10
C ASN A 59 -17.44 -1.04 -5.62
N ALA A 60 -17.50 -2.32 -5.24
CA ALA A 60 -18.70 -2.96 -4.69
C ALA A 60 -18.57 -3.23 -3.18
N LEU A 61 -17.53 -2.70 -2.52
CA LEU A 61 -17.34 -2.87 -1.08
C LEU A 61 -18.32 -1.98 -0.30
N ASP A 62 -18.83 -2.53 0.79
CA ASP A 62 -19.50 -1.82 1.87
C ASP A 62 -18.74 -2.02 3.17
N LYS A 63 -18.80 -1.05 4.09
CA LYS A 63 -18.10 -1.12 5.37
C LYS A 63 -18.45 -2.35 6.21
N GLN A 64 -19.67 -2.90 6.05
CA GLN A 64 -20.10 -4.11 6.76
C GLN A 64 -19.44 -5.37 6.21
N MET A 65 -18.89 -5.31 4.98
CA MET A 65 -18.15 -6.40 4.35
C MET A 65 -16.70 -6.47 4.84
N ILE A 66 -16.17 -5.40 5.46
CA ILE A 66 -14.79 -5.37 5.95
C ILE A 66 -14.66 -6.29 7.16
N CYS A 67 -13.72 -7.23 7.05
CA CYS A 67 -13.43 -8.19 8.11
C CYS A 67 -12.57 -7.56 9.21
N THR A 68 -12.87 -7.86 10.48
CA THR A 68 -12.01 -7.54 11.62
C THR A 68 -11.34 -8.85 12.09
N ILE A 69 -10.02 -8.87 12.08
CA ILE A 69 -9.21 -10.04 12.42
C ILE A 69 -8.18 -9.72 13.50
N THR A 70 -7.66 -10.72 14.19
CA THR A 70 -6.50 -10.58 15.08
C THR A 70 -5.20 -10.63 14.28
N LEU A 71 -4.07 -10.25 14.90
CA LEU A 71 -2.73 -10.40 14.29
C LEU A 71 -2.35 -11.88 14.04
N GLU A 72 -3.05 -12.86 14.64
CA GLU A 72 -2.91 -14.30 14.36
C GLU A 72 -3.79 -14.75 13.20
N GLY A 73 -4.65 -13.86 12.66
CA GLY A 73 -5.52 -14.14 11.51
C GLY A 73 -6.89 -14.75 11.87
N ARG A 74 -7.27 -14.75 13.16
CA ARG A 74 -8.63 -15.19 13.56
C ARG A 74 -9.63 -14.10 13.25
N VAL A 75 -10.74 -14.45 12.60
CA VAL A 75 -11.85 -13.53 12.37
C VAL A 75 -12.58 -13.27 13.70
N VAL A 76 -12.67 -12.00 14.07
CA VAL A 76 -13.37 -11.53 15.28
C VAL A 76 -14.76 -11.00 14.91
N ARG A 77 -14.86 -10.25 13.82
CA ARG A 77 -16.10 -9.69 13.27
C ARG A 77 -16.08 -9.73 11.74
N GLY A 78 -17.25 -9.86 11.15
CA GLY A 78 -17.46 -9.99 9.71
C GLY A 78 -17.98 -11.39 9.32
N ARG A 79 -18.77 -11.44 8.23
CA ARG A 79 -19.39 -12.68 7.71
C ARG A 79 -18.63 -13.26 6.52
N LEU A 80 -17.76 -12.45 5.92
CA LEU A 80 -17.03 -12.81 4.71
C LEU A 80 -15.64 -13.38 5.06
N LYS A 81 -15.08 -14.14 4.13
CA LYS A 81 -13.71 -14.64 4.24
C LYS A 81 -12.73 -13.49 3.95
N PRO A 82 -11.77 -13.20 4.85
CA PRO A 82 -10.71 -12.24 4.57
C PRO A 82 -9.92 -12.60 3.30
N THR A 83 -9.27 -11.61 2.69
CA THR A 83 -8.42 -11.82 1.50
C THR A 83 -7.46 -13.01 1.69
N SER A 84 -7.20 -13.74 0.61
CA SER A 84 -6.21 -14.82 0.61
C SER A 84 -4.79 -14.33 0.94
N GLU A 85 -4.52 -13.03 0.81
CA GLU A 85 -3.23 -12.42 1.10
C GLU A 85 -3.07 -11.91 2.55
N THR A 86 -4.02 -12.22 3.41
CA THR A 86 -3.95 -11.98 4.86
C THR A 86 -2.58 -12.37 5.46
N PRO A 87 -1.94 -13.51 5.11
CA PRO A 87 -0.63 -13.85 5.65
C PRO A 87 0.46 -12.80 5.37
N THR A 88 0.43 -12.16 4.19
CA THR A 88 1.38 -11.09 3.83
C THR A 88 1.15 -9.85 4.68
N HIS A 89 -0.10 -9.38 4.80
CA HIS A 89 -0.44 -8.23 5.63
C HIS A 89 -0.03 -8.43 7.09
N LEU A 90 -0.39 -9.56 7.68
CA LEU A 90 -0.08 -9.86 9.08
C LEU A 90 1.42 -9.99 9.31
N ALA A 91 2.17 -10.57 8.36
CA ALA A 91 3.63 -10.65 8.45
C ALA A 91 4.26 -9.25 8.43
N ILE A 92 3.78 -8.33 7.60
CA ILE A 92 4.23 -6.94 7.59
C ILE A 92 3.95 -6.29 8.94
N TYR A 93 2.71 -6.31 9.43
CA TYR A 93 2.36 -5.70 10.72
C TYR A 93 3.15 -6.23 11.92
N LYS A 94 3.50 -7.52 11.92
CA LYS A 94 4.32 -8.15 12.98
C LYS A 94 5.78 -7.69 12.95
N ASN A 95 6.32 -7.40 11.76
CA ASN A 95 7.73 -7.02 11.58
C ASN A 95 7.94 -5.51 11.51
N ARG A 96 6.87 -4.71 11.32
CA ARG A 96 6.88 -3.26 11.16
C ARG A 96 5.83 -2.61 12.08
N PRO A 97 6.19 -2.34 13.35
CA PRO A 97 5.27 -1.71 14.31
C PRO A 97 4.79 -0.31 13.89
N ASP A 98 5.61 0.40 13.13
CA ASP A 98 5.37 1.72 12.56
C ASP A 98 4.31 1.72 11.46
N VAL A 99 4.06 0.56 10.82
CA VAL A 99 3.04 0.42 9.76
C VAL A 99 1.66 0.23 10.38
N ASN A 100 0.70 1.08 9.98
CA ASN A 100 -0.70 0.98 10.38
C ASN A 100 -1.67 0.75 9.21
N ALA A 101 -1.22 0.93 7.96
CA ALA A 101 -2.03 0.73 6.77
C ALA A 101 -1.23 0.01 5.68
N ILE A 102 -1.92 -0.81 4.88
CA ILE A 102 -1.36 -1.52 3.74
C ILE A 102 -2.34 -1.45 2.58
N VAL A 103 -1.83 -1.04 1.42
CA VAL A 103 -2.52 -1.09 0.13
C VAL A 103 -1.76 -2.05 -0.79
N HIS A 104 -2.43 -3.10 -1.23
CA HIS A 104 -1.95 -3.97 -2.29
C HIS A 104 -2.81 -3.79 -3.54
N SER A 105 -2.17 -3.52 -4.66
CA SER A 105 -2.81 -3.20 -5.93
C SER A 105 -1.94 -3.61 -7.12
N HIS A 106 -2.51 -3.54 -8.33
CA HIS A 106 -1.85 -3.95 -9.57
C HIS A 106 -1.76 -2.79 -10.56
N PRO A 107 -1.15 -1.64 -10.19
CA PRO A 107 -1.06 -0.50 -11.09
C PRO A 107 -0.21 -0.90 -12.30
N PRO A 108 -0.62 -0.56 -13.54
CA PRO A 108 -0.07 -1.15 -14.76
C PRO A 108 1.45 -1.00 -14.94
N TYR A 109 1.99 0.20 -14.73
CA TYR A 109 3.42 0.46 -14.93
C TYR A 109 4.27 -0.16 -13.82
N ALA A 110 3.87 -0.04 -12.56
CA ALA A 110 4.57 -0.70 -11.45
C ALA A 110 4.52 -2.23 -11.62
N THR A 111 3.39 -2.78 -12.06
CA THR A 111 3.25 -4.21 -12.35
C THR A 111 4.18 -4.63 -13.50
N ALA A 112 4.34 -3.82 -14.55
CA ALA A 112 5.31 -4.10 -15.63
C ALA A 112 6.74 -4.23 -15.09
N PHE A 113 7.16 -3.35 -14.17
CA PHE A 113 8.46 -3.50 -13.48
C PHE A 113 8.58 -4.82 -12.71
N SER A 114 7.49 -5.25 -12.06
CA SER A 114 7.47 -6.52 -11.34
C SER A 114 7.68 -7.73 -12.28
N ILE A 115 7.14 -7.66 -13.51
CA ILE A 115 7.26 -8.71 -14.54
C ILE A 115 8.69 -8.81 -15.05
N VAL A 116 9.34 -7.69 -15.32
CA VAL A 116 10.75 -7.67 -15.76
C VAL A 116 11.73 -7.79 -14.58
N ARG A 117 11.22 -7.92 -13.35
CA ARG A 117 11.99 -8.12 -12.11
C ARG A 117 13.02 -7.03 -11.84
N THR A 118 12.68 -5.80 -12.22
CA THR A 118 13.54 -4.63 -12.06
C THR A 118 12.91 -3.69 -11.05
N SER A 119 13.71 -3.17 -10.12
CA SER A 119 13.28 -2.14 -9.16
C SER A 119 12.84 -0.87 -9.89
N ILE A 120 11.83 -0.17 -9.38
CA ILE A 120 11.45 1.14 -9.90
C ILE A 120 12.44 2.16 -9.33
N PRO A 121 13.29 2.79 -10.16
CA PRO A 121 14.24 3.79 -9.70
C PRO A 121 13.55 5.11 -9.39
N VAL A 122 14.15 5.92 -8.52
CA VAL A 122 13.70 7.28 -8.25
C VAL A 122 14.20 8.21 -9.36
N VAL A 123 13.28 8.80 -10.13
CA VAL A 123 13.62 9.71 -11.24
C VAL A 123 13.02 11.11 -11.07
N THR A 124 12.14 11.32 -10.07
CA THR A 124 11.55 12.63 -9.77
C THR A 124 11.80 13.06 -8.33
N ILE A 125 11.75 14.38 -8.10
CA ILE A 125 11.93 14.96 -6.76
C ILE A 125 10.76 14.55 -5.85
N GLU A 126 9.55 14.49 -6.38
CA GLU A 126 8.34 14.07 -5.66
C GLU A 126 8.50 12.65 -5.12
N MET A 127 8.94 11.72 -5.97
CA MET A 127 9.20 10.34 -5.56
C MET A 127 10.34 10.26 -4.53
N ALA A 128 11.41 11.06 -4.72
CA ALA A 128 12.49 11.16 -3.74
C ALA A 128 11.98 11.64 -2.38
N GLY A 129 11.13 12.68 -2.37
CA GLY A 129 10.56 13.24 -1.15
C GLY A 129 9.55 12.33 -0.44
N LEU A 130 8.87 11.47 -1.20
CA LEU A 130 7.84 10.59 -0.66
C LEU A 130 8.42 9.27 -0.12
N LEU A 131 9.36 8.65 -0.83
CA LEU A 131 9.89 7.32 -0.49
C LEU A 131 11.37 7.31 -0.09
N GLY A 132 12.17 8.23 -0.61
CA GLY A 132 13.60 8.32 -0.32
C GLY A 132 14.45 7.17 -0.89
N CYS A 133 13.86 6.22 -1.62
CA CYS A 133 14.55 5.05 -2.16
C CYS A 133 13.79 4.43 -3.34
N ASP A 134 14.50 3.58 -4.11
CA ASP A 134 13.90 2.76 -5.14
C ASP A 134 12.91 1.74 -4.55
N VAL A 135 11.90 1.34 -5.35
CA VAL A 135 10.96 0.29 -4.96
C VAL A 135 11.54 -1.07 -5.34
N PRO A 136 11.96 -1.90 -4.38
CA PRO A 136 12.58 -3.19 -4.66
C PRO A 136 11.56 -4.24 -5.09
N VAL A 137 12.06 -5.39 -5.62
CA VAL A 137 11.24 -6.51 -6.08
C VAL A 137 11.44 -7.74 -5.20
N ALA A 138 10.38 -8.19 -4.53
CA ALA A 138 10.37 -9.42 -3.74
C ALA A 138 10.26 -10.66 -4.65
N GLY A 139 11.01 -11.71 -4.32
CA GLY A 139 11.04 -12.96 -5.08
C GLY A 139 9.67 -13.63 -5.18
N PHE A 140 9.41 -14.27 -6.32
CA PHE A 140 8.16 -14.97 -6.62
C PHE A 140 7.82 -16.04 -5.59
N ALA A 141 6.57 -16.09 -5.20
CA ALA A 141 5.93 -17.19 -4.49
C ALA A 141 4.42 -17.16 -4.75
N ILE A 142 3.75 -18.27 -4.53
CA ILE A 142 2.29 -18.37 -4.69
C ILE A 142 1.61 -17.46 -3.66
N LEU A 143 0.59 -16.71 -4.11
CA LEU A 143 -0.20 -15.81 -3.27
C LEU A 143 -0.81 -16.54 -2.06
N GLY A 144 -0.92 -15.84 -0.94
CA GLY A 144 -1.49 -16.39 0.30
C GLY A 144 -0.56 -17.35 1.07
N THR A 145 0.67 -17.60 0.57
CA THR A 145 1.61 -18.51 1.24
C THR A 145 2.52 -17.78 2.24
N LYS A 146 2.96 -18.51 3.28
CA LYS A 146 3.98 -18.03 4.22
C LYS A 146 5.29 -17.66 3.50
N ARG A 147 5.60 -18.33 2.39
CA ARG A 147 6.79 -18.05 1.58
C ARG A 147 6.72 -16.66 0.93
N LEU A 148 5.57 -16.29 0.35
CA LEU A 148 5.37 -14.95 -0.19
C LEU A 148 5.52 -13.90 0.92
N ALA A 149 4.83 -14.09 2.05
CA ALA A 149 4.90 -13.20 3.19
C ALA A 149 6.36 -12.99 3.68
N ALA A 150 7.14 -14.06 3.79
CA ALA A 150 8.55 -13.98 4.18
C ALA A 150 9.41 -13.24 3.14
N ASN A 151 9.17 -13.47 1.83
CA ASN A 151 9.87 -12.76 0.76
C ASN A 151 9.57 -11.25 0.81
N VAL A 152 8.30 -10.89 1.02
CA VAL A 152 7.86 -9.50 1.14
C VAL A 152 8.54 -8.81 2.30
N VAL A 153 8.45 -9.36 3.51
CA VAL A 153 9.05 -8.77 4.73
C VAL A 153 10.57 -8.58 4.55
N ARG A 154 11.27 -9.61 4.05
CA ARG A 154 12.72 -9.55 3.80
C ARG A 154 13.11 -8.48 2.79
N CYS A 155 12.28 -8.26 1.77
CA CYS A 155 12.54 -7.28 0.70
C CYS A 155 12.12 -5.87 1.11
N LEU A 156 10.96 -5.72 1.75
CA LEU A 156 10.40 -4.45 2.20
C LEU A 156 11.35 -3.74 3.21
N LYS A 157 11.87 -4.47 4.20
CA LYS A 157 12.72 -3.90 5.26
C LYS A 157 12.06 -2.64 5.86
N ASN A 158 12.76 -1.50 5.79
CA ASN A 158 12.28 -0.19 6.25
C ASN A 158 11.67 0.66 5.13
N ASN A 159 11.57 0.14 3.91
CA ASN A 159 10.96 0.86 2.78
C ASN A 159 9.44 0.96 2.97
N SER A 160 8.82 1.89 2.25
CA SER A 160 7.36 2.07 2.25
C SER A 160 6.66 1.27 1.15
N ALA A 161 7.42 0.63 0.24
CA ALA A 161 6.84 -0.14 -0.85
C ALA A 161 7.74 -1.30 -1.31
N VAL A 162 7.11 -2.30 -1.94
CA VAL A 162 7.78 -3.45 -2.54
C VAL A 162 6.93 -3.99 -3.70
N LEU A 163 7.57 -4.30 -4.82
CA LEU A 163 6.98 -5.05 -5.92
C LEU A 163 6.99 -6.55 -5.61
N LEU A 164 5.95 -7.25 -6.04
CA LEU A 164 5.85 -8.70 -6.01
C LEU A 164 6.09 -9.23 -7.42
N GLN A 165 7.10 -10.10 -7.63
CA GLN A 165 7.40 -10.65 -8.96
C GLN A 165 6.16 -11.21 -9.65
N ASN A 166 5.89 -10.75 -10.91
CA ASN A 166 4.77 -11.17 -11.74
C ASN A 166 3.38 -11.03 -11.08
N HIS A 167 3.23 -10.02 -10.19
CA HIS A 167 2.00 -9.89 -9.41
C HIS A 167 1.53 -8.44 -9.33
N GLY A 168 2.20 -7.58 -8.56
CA GLY A 168 1.77 -6.21 -8.33
C GLY A 168 2.63 -5.48 -7.31
N LEU A 169 2.01 -4.51 -6.64
CA LEU A 169 2.64 -3.58 -5.71
C LEU A 169 2.02 -3.72 -4.31
N VAL A 170 2.85 -3.72 -3.28
CA VAL A 170 2.44 -3.56 -1.87
C VAL A 170 3.04 -2.27 -1.34
N VAL A 171 2.20 -1.40 -0.79
CA VAL A 171 2.59 -0.14 -0.17
C VAL A 171 2.13 -0.13 1.28
N VAL A 172 2.98 0.40 2.15
CA VAL A 172 2.72 0.52 3.59
C VAL A 172 2.82 1.97 4.03
N GLY A 173 2.03 2.34 5.03
CA GLY A 173 2.02 3.69 5.57
C GLY A 173 1.61 3.74 7.04
N SER A 174 1.80 4.89 7.68
CA SER A 174 1.26 5.16 9.01
C SER A 174 -0.25 5.42 8.96
N THR A 175 -0.77 5.83 7.80
CA THR A 175 -2.19 6.02 7.50
C THR A 175 -2.56 5.42 6.15
N LEU A 176 -3.87 5.20 5.95
CA LEU A 176 -4.42 4.76 4.66
C LEU A 176 -4.20 5.79 3.54
N ASP A 177 -4.29 7.09 3.85
CA ASP A 177 -4.04 8.16 2.88
C ASP A 177 -2.58 8.20 2.43
N GLU A 178 -1.63 8.00 3.35
CA GLU A 178 -0.21 7.87 2.99
C GLU A 178 0.05 6.69 2.07
N ALA A 179 -0.53 5.53 2.38
CA ALA A 179 -0.37 4.35 1.55
C ALA A 179 -0.98 4.52 0.14
N LEU A 180 -2.16 5.16 0.04
CA LEU A 180 -2.77 5.49 -1.24
C LEU A 180 -1.93 6.49 -2.03
N GLY A 181 -1.53 7.61 -1.41
CA GLY A 181 -0.71 8.63 -2.05
C GLY A 181 0.62 8.08 -2.57
N ALA A 182 1.27 7.22 -1.78
CA ALA A 182 2.50 6.54 -2.21
C ALA A 182 2.24 5.56 -3.38
N THR A 183 1.10 4.85 -3.38
CA THR A 183 0.71 3.97 -4.51
C THR A 183 0.61 4.75 -5.81
N MET A 184 -0.08 5.89 -5.79
CA MET A 184 -0.25 6.76 -6.96
C MET A 184 1.09 7.34 -7.44
N ALA A 185 1.92 7.82 -6.53
CA ALA A 185 3.22 8.38 -6.87
C ALA A 185 4.19 7.33 -7.46
N ILE A 186 4.17 6.11 -6.95
CA ILE A 186 4.99 5.00 -7.46
C ILE A 186 4.57 4.67 -8.89
N GLU A 187 3.27 4.58 -9.15
CA GLU A 187 2.76 4.29 -10.50
C GLU A 187 3.12 5.40 -11.49
N GLU A 188 2.95 6.67 -11.09
CA GLU A 188 3.34 7.81 -11.93
C GLU A 188 4.83 7.82 -12.21
N ASN A 189 5.68 7.60 -11.20
CA ASN A 189 7.13 7.51 -11.39
C ASN A 189 7.52 6.33 -12.31
N ALA A 190 6.87 5.16 -12.16
CA ALA A 190 7.07 4.02 -13.04
C ALA A 190 6.70 4.35 -14.49
N ARG A 191 5.57 5.04 -14.70
CA ARG A 191 5.11 5.51 -16.00
C ARG A 191 6.13 6.45 -16.64
N LEU A 192 6.64 7.43 -15.89
CA LEU A 192 7.66 8.36 -16.36
C LEU A 192 8.96 7.65 -16.74
N VAL A 193 9.40 6.63 -15.98
CA VAL A 193 10.57 5.83 -16.35
C VAL A 193 10.33 5.10 -17.68
N CYS A 194 9.14 4.51 -17.89
CA CYS A 194 8.79 3.87 -19.15
C CYS A 194 8.84 4.87 -20.32
N TYR A 195 8.20 6.04 -20.20
CA TYR A 195 8.20 7.04 -21.26
C TYR A 195 9.60 7.61 -21.53
N ALA A 196 10.37 7.92 -20.49
CA ALA A 196 11.74 8.38 -20.64
C ALA A 196 12.62 7.33 -21.36
N SER A 197 12.37 6.04 -21.12
CA SER A 197 13.10 4.95 -21.79
C SER A 197 12.80 4.84 -23.29
N MET A 198 11.63 5.32 -23.73
CA MET A 198 11.27 5.36 -25.16
C MET A 198 12.00 6.47 -25.94
N ILE A 199 12.39 7.55 -25.27
CA ILE A 199 13.06 8.71 -25.86
C ILE A 199 14.55 8.78 -25.55
N GLY A 200 15.03 7.97 -24.61
CA GLY A 200 16.45 7.93 -24.25
C GLY A 200 16.73 7.08 -23.02
N LYS A 201 17.92 7.21 -22.45
CA LYS A 201 18.28 6.51 -21.19
C LYS A 201 17.90 7.37 -19.99
N PRO A 202 16.94 6.95 -19.14
CA PRO A 202 16.56 7.72 -17.95
C PRO A 202 17.77 8.02 -17.05
N LYS A 203 17.80 9.23 -16.50
CA LYS A 203 18.80 9.63 -15.49
C LYS A 203 18.20 9.48 -14.12
N ILE A 204 18.74 8.57 -13.34
CA ILE A 204 18.28 8.26 -11.98
C ILE A 204 18.84 9.30 -11.00
N ILE A 205 18.06 9.77 -10.06
CA ILE A 205 18.53 10.61 -8.96
C ILE A 205 19.44 9.77 -8.06
N PRO A 206 20.70 10.17 -7.82
CA PRO A 206 21.61 9.39 -6.99
C PRO A 206 21.06 9.15 -5.58
N ARG A 207 21.27 7.95 -5.04
CA ARG A 207 20.72 7.54 -3.73
C ARG A 207 21.03 8.53 -2.60
N LYS A 208 22.24 9.11 -2.57
CA LYS A 208 22.60 10.13 -1.58
C LYS A 208 21.68 11.37 -1.64
N ASP A 209 21.29 11.75 -2.86
CA ASP A 209 20.45 12.92 -3.08
C ASP A 209 18.97 12.59 -2.80
N THR A 210 18.48 11.39 -3.16
CA THR A 210 17.13 10.95 -2.77
C THR A 210 16.99 10.90 -1.25
N THR A 211 17.97 10.37 -0.53
CA THR A 211 17.95 10.34 0.94
C THR A 211 18.00 11.76 1.53
N ARG A 212 18.78 12.67 0.94
CA ARG A 212 18.86 14.07 1.39
C ARG A 212 17.53 14.80 1.17
N ILE A 213 16.90 14.60 0.01
CA ILE A 213 15.58 15.19 -0.30
C ILE A 213 14.53 14.67 0.67
N TRP A 214 14.48 13.35 0.88
CA TRP A 214 13.55 12.72 1.81
C TRP A 214 13.70 13.28 3.23
N ASN A 215 14.93 13.30 3.77
CA ASN A 215 15.20 13.86 5.10
C ASN A 215 14.74 15.32 5.20
N LYS A 216 15.06 16.15 4.20
CA LYS A 216 14.66 17.55 4.18
C LYS A 216 13.13 17.70 4.23
N ILE A 217 12.40 16.92 3.42
CA ILE A 217 10.94 16.96 3.38
C ILE A 217 10.34 16.52 4.70
N GLN A 218 10.84 15.42 5.30
CA GLN A 218 10.34 14.94 6.59
C GLN A 218 10.60 15.94 7.74
N THR A 219 11.73 16.66 7.73
CA THR A 219 12.06 17.59 8.80
C THR A 219 11.49 18.99 8.62
N GLU A 220 11.52 19.55 7.40
CA GLU A 220 11.14 20.93 7.13
C GLU A 220 9.64 21.07 6.74
N TYR A 221 9.06 20.08 6.08
CA TYR A 221 7.67 20.11 5.60
C TYR A 221 6.71 19.23 6.41
N GLY A 222 7.22 18.46 7.37
CA GLY A 222 6.42 17.64 8.30
C GLY A 222 5.50 18.46 9.23
N GLN A 223 5.52 19.79 9.15
CA GLN A 223 4.65 20.69 9.91
C GLN A 223 3.15 20.55 9.60
N ARG A 224 2.77 19.89 8.48
CA ARG A 224 1.34 19.66 8.15
C ARG A 224 0.62 18.79 9.16
N GLN A 225 1.30 17.90 9.88
CA GLN A 225 0.67 17.11 10.94
C GLN A 225 0.37 17.92 12.20
N ASN A 226 1.11 19.01 12.45
CA ASN A 226 0.88 19.87 13.61
C ASN A 226 -0.21 20.94 13.40
N MET A 227 -0.53 21.32 12.16
CA MET A 227 -1.58 22.32 11.89
C MET A 227 -3.00 21.81 12.13
N GLN A 228 -3.26 20.50 12.01
CA GLN A 228 -4.58 19.93 12.33
C GLN A 228 -4.84 19.84 13.83
N SER A 229 -3.83 19.90 14.69
CA SER A 229 -3.97 19.94 16.15
C SER A 229 -4.15 21.36 16.70
N THR A 230 -3.86 22.41 15.91
CA THR A 230 -3.92 23.82 16.35
C THR A 230 -5.23 24.53 15.94
N LEU A 231 -6.07 23.88 15.14
CA LEU A 231 -7.39 24.40 14.69
C LEU A 231 -8.57 23.70 15.39
N LYS A 232 -8.34 23.17 16.59
CA LYS A 232 -9.41 22.67 17.48
C LYS A 232 -9.64 23.62 18.64
#